data_e43db9ced6826e0bad5770c8b50a89b5
#
_entry.id   e43db9ced6826e0bad5770c8b50a89b5
#
_cell.length_a   1.000
_cell.length_b   1.000
_cell.length_c   1.000
_cell.angle_alpha   90.00
_cell.angle_beta   90.00
_cell.angle_gamma   90.00
#
_symmetry.space_group_name_H-M   'P 1'
#
loop_
_entity.id
_entity.type
_entity.pdbx_description
1 polymer ?
#
loop_
_entity_poly.entity_id
_entity_poly.type
_entity_poly.pdbx_seq_one_letter_code
_entity_poly.pdbx_strand_id
1 'polypeptide(L)'
;MRARRAKQVCAAGKSMQKTYTDMRKFNIERPDRRIEDSIRHKIDNLNKPKGSLGRLESIAMQICLIEQTLHPTLHKPQHILLGADHGIEREGVSVSPREVTWQQMVNFTKGGGGVNMFCRQHGFKLHIVDMGVDHDLGGYPAITDRKIARGTADFLYGPAMSLEQMDKAVETGDELAAMCLDEGSDIICIGEMGIGNTSASSVWMSELGGVALDECVGAGAGLDSPGLAHKRKVLAEATGRYHRWKPDAGVTDCIRYFGGFEMVAAVGLMLGAAERRLVVMVDGFIMSACALAATKLVPEARDYMIFGHQGDENGHRRLLQLLHAEPLLQLGMRLGEGTGALCAFPIIDSAVRMMNEMNDFEHANITKYF
;
A
#
# COMPACT_ATOMS: atom_id res chain seq x y z
N MET A 1 27.95 62.11 -35.90
CA MET A 1 26.87 62.55 -34.98
C MET A 1 26.33 61.36 -34.22
N ARG A 2 26.44 61.40 -32.91
CA ARG A 2 25.80 60.67 -31.83
C ARG A 2 25.64 59.13 -31.96
N ALA A 3 26.60 58.45 -31.36
CA ALA A 3 26.52 57.08 -30.91
C ALA A 3 25.40 56.90 -29.85
N ARG A 4 24.59 55.84 -29.97
CA ARG A 4 23.77 55.28 -28.85
C ARG A 4 24.33 53.93 -28.43
N ARG A 5 24.91 53.87 -27.25
CA ARG A 5 25.33 52.67 -26.54
C ARG A 5 24.07 51.86 -26.16
N ALA A 6 23.94 50.65 -26.64
CA ALA A 6 23.03 49.67 -26.10
C ALA A 6 23.68 49.01 -24.88
N LYS A 7 23.10 49.21 -23.72
CA LYS A 7 23.43 48.47 -22.49
C LYS A 7 22.85 47.05 -22.61
N GLN A 8 23.72 46.05 -22.70
CA GLN A 8 23.40 44.68 -22.52
C GLN A 8 23.12 44.45 -21.02
N VAL A 9 21.84 44.25 -20.66
CA VAL A 9 21.43 43.78 -19.33
C VAL A 9 21.56 42.27 -19.32
N CYS A 10 22.59 41.78 -18.66
CA CYS A 10 22.76 40.35 -18.34
C CYS A 10 21.68 40.01 -17.31
N ALA A 11 20.59 39.39 -17.75
CA ALA A 11 19.64 38.73 -16.87
C ALA A 11 20.28 37.43 -16.37
N ALA A 12 20.90 37.48 -15.19
CA ALA A 12 21.27 36.30 -14.45
C ALA A 12 19.99 35.55 -14.05
N GLY A 13 19.66 34.50 -14.80
CA GLY A 13 18.65 33.53 -14.41
C GLY A 13 19.05 32.92 -13.07
N LYS A 14 18.44 33.34 -11.98
CA LYS A 14 18.45 32.58 -10.74
C LYS A 14 17.68 31.29 -11.03
N SER A 15 18.40 30.20 -11.27
CA SER A 15 17.89 28.86 -11.08
C SER A 15 17.34 28.79 -9.64
N MET A 16 16.03 28.78 -9.51
CA MET A 16 15.42 28.38 -8.26
C MET A 16 15.85 26.91 -8.04
N GLN A 17 16.90 26.69 -7.26
CA GLN A 17 17.10 25.42 -6.62
C GLN A 17 15.83 25.15 -5.79
N LYS A 18 14.96 24.25 -6.28
CA LYS A 18 13.96 23.61 -5.44
C LYS A 18 14.71 23.06 -4.24
N THR A 19 14.49 23.61 -3.08
CA THR A 19 14.92 23.01 -1.83
C THR A 19 14.12 21.72 -1.69
N TYR A 20 14.76 20.58 -1.93
CA TYR A 20 14.21 19.24 -1.80
C TYR A 20 13.98 18.94 -0.30
N THR A 21 12.93 19.48 0.29
CA THR A 21 12.61 19.28 1.71
C THR A 21 11.14 18.96 1.98
N ASP A 22 10.28 18.92 0.96
CA ASP A 22 8.86 18.66 1.18
C ASP A 22 8.34 17.57 0.22
N MET A 23 8.25 16.33 0.72
CA MET A 23 7.35 15.32 0.15
C MET A 23 5.96 15.92 -0.08
N ARG A 24 5.27 15.55 -1.18
CA ARG A 24 3.91 16.02 -1.46
C ARG A 24 3.05 15.96 -0.19
N LYS A 25 2.39 17.06 0.15
CA LYS A 25 1.42 17.10 1.25
C LYS A 25 0.07 16.62 0.74
N PHE A 26 -0.49 15.67 1.45
CA PHE A 26 -1.82 15.14 1.19
C PHE A 26 -2.83 15.80 2.14
N ASN A 27 -3.96 16.25 1.59
CA ASN A 27 -5.06 16.82 2.37
C ASN A 27 -6.17 15.77 2.49
N ILE A 28 -6.01 14.85 3.42
CA ILE A 28 -6.95 13.77 3.65
C ILE A 28 -7.87 14.15 4.80
N GLU A 29 -9.15 14.25 4.52
CA GLU A 29 -10.18 14.45 5.53
C GLU A 29 -10.75 13.09 5.96
N ARG A 30 -11.09 12.94 7.23
CA ARG A 30 -11.84 11.77 7.68
C ARG A 30 -13.22 11.74 7.01
N PRO A 31 -13.78 10.55 6.70
CA PRO A 31 -15.15 10.45 6.21
C PRO A 31 -16.14 11.18 7.14
N ASP A 32 -17.00 12.02 6.58
CA ASP A 32 -17.97 12.78 7.34
C ASP A 32 -18.98 11.84 8.02
N ARG A 33 -19.09 11.94 9.33
CA ARG A 33 -19.95 11.06 10.12
C ARG A 33 -21.39 11.55 10.26
N ARG A 34 -21.78 12.68 9.66
CA ARG A 34 -23.16 13.22 9.75
C ARG A 34 -24.20 12.25 9.20
N ILE A 35 -23.84 11.38 8.25
CA ILE A 35 -24.75 10.38 7.70
C ILE A 35 -24.72 9.03 8.46
N GLU A 36 -23.86 8.88 9.48
CA GLU A 36 -23.66 7.59 10.19
C GLU A 36 -24.96 7.03 10.77
N ASP A 37 -25.76 7.87 11.42
CA ASP A 37 -27.04 7.42 12.00
C ASP A 37 -27.99 6.94 10.91
N SER A 38 -28.02 7.56 9.74
CA SER A 38 -28.83 7.13 8.60
C SER A 38 -28.35 5.78 8.05
N ILE A 39 -27.04 5.58 7.94
CA ILE A 39 -26.44 4.31 7.50
C ILE A 39 -26.79 3.22 8.54
N ARG A 40 -26.58 3.49 9.82
CA ARG A 40 -26.91 2.58 10.93
C ARG A 40 -28.39 2.21 10.91
N HIS A 41 -29.26 3.21 10.75
CA HIS A 41 -30.69 2.99 10.64
C HIS A 41 -31.03 2.04 9.48
N LYS A 42 -30.44 2.26 8.30
CA LYS A 42 -30.65 1.37 7.14
C LYS A 42 -30.18 -0.05 7.45
N ILE A 43 -28.96 -0.23 7.97
CA ILE A 43 -28.41 -1.56 8.32
C ILE A 43 -29.30 -2.28 9.34
N ASP A 44 -29.76 -1.58 10.37
CA ASP A 44 -30.58 -2.15 11.45
C ASP A 44 -32.00 -2.48 11.00
N ASN A 45 -32.49 -1.87 9.92
CA ASN A 45 -33.82 -2.13 9.37
C ASN A 45 -33.86 -3.14 8.20
N LEU A 46 -32.72 -3.60 7.70
CA LEU A 46 -32.69 -4.73 6.77
C LEU A 46 -33.37 -5.94 7.43
N ASN A 47 -34.06 -6.76 6.61
CA ASN A 47 -34.81 -7.93 7.08
C ASN A 47 -33.90 -9.01 7.68
N LYS A 48 -33.36 -8.73 8.86
CA LYS A 48 -32.46 -9.58 9.64
C LYS A 48 -32.46 -9.16 11.11
N PRO A 49 -32.11 -10.03 12.06
CA PRO A 49 -31.86 -9.62 13.45
C PRO A 49 -30.75 -8.57 13.48
N LYS A 50 -30.88 -7.60 14.38
CA LYS A 50 -29.88 -6.55 14.56
C LYS A 50 -28.52 -7.13 14.86
N GLY A 51 -27.47 -6.71 14.14
CA GLY A 51 -26.09 -7.18 14.34
C GLY A 51 -25.78 -8.58 13.81
N SER A 52 -26.78 -9.28 13.20
CA SER A 52 -26.61 -10.71 12.85
C SER A 52 -25.66 -10.99 11.68
N LEU A 53 -25.33 -9.99 10.87
CA LEU A 53 -24.32 -10.11 9.80
C LEU A 53 -22.93 -9.64 10.22
N GLY A 54 -22.78 -9.25 11.50
CA GLY A 54 -21.48 -9.03 12.14
C GLY A 54 -20.54 -8.11 11.33
N ARG A 55 -19.41 -8.66 10.89
CA ARG A 55 -18.37 -7.89 10.20
C ARG A 55 -18.83 -7.26 8.87
N LEU A 56 -19.77 -7.86 8.15
CA LEU A 56 -20.33 -7.28 6.92
C LEU A 56 -20.99 -5.92 7.19
N GLU A 57 -21.66 -5.78 8.34
CA GLU A 57 -22.32 -4.51 8.72
C GLU A 57 -21.31 -3.39 8.96
N SER A 58 -20.18 -3.69 9.59
CA SER A 58 -19.12 -2.70 9.84
C SER A 58 -18.35 -2.33 8.56
N ILE A 59 -18.16 -3.26 7.62
CA ILE A 59 -17.58 -2.97 6.29
C ILE A 59 -18.53 -2.08 5.50
N ALA A 60 -19.83 -2.43 5.45
CA ALA A 60 -20.85 -1.62 4.79
C ALA A 60 -20.87 -0.19 5.36
N MET A 61 -20.87 -0.04 6.70
CA MET A 61 -20.78 1.26 7.36
C MET A 61 -19.55 2.05 6.89
N GLN A 62 -18.37 1.42 6.87
CA GLN A 62 -17.13 2.07 6.45
C GLN A 62 -17.20 2.55 5.00
N ILE A 63 -17.66 1.71 4.06
CA ILE A 63 -17.76 2.07 2.64
C ILE A 63 -18.81 3.18 2.43
N CYS A 64 -19.98 3.07 3.06
CA CYS A 64 -21.02 4.11 3.02
C CYS A 64 -20.49 5.47 3.53
N LEU A 65 -19.66 5.46 4.60
CA LEU A 65 -19.04 6.69 5.11
C LEU A 65 -17.99 7.22 4.13
N ILE A 66 -17.16 6.38 3.51
CA ILE A 66 -16.19 6.79 2.51
C ILE A 66 -16.90 7.45 1.33
N GLU A 67 -17.94 6.82 0.78
CA GLU A 67 -18.65 7.30 -0.39
C GLU A 67 -19.74 8.33 -0.08
N GLN A 68 -20.06 8.57 1.19
CA GLN A 68 -21.12 9.47 1.64
C GLN A 68 -22.49 9.13 1.02
N THR A 69 -22.86 7.84 1.04
CA THR A 69 -24.10 7.34 0.43
C THR A 69 -24.69 6.20 1.26
N LEU A 70 -25.99 5.98 1.10
CA LEU A 70 -26.71 4.80 1.60
C LEU A 70 -26.71 3.66 0.57
N HIS A 71 -26.21 3.88 -0.64
CA HIS A 71 -26.14 2.93 -1.75
C HIS A 71 -24.72 2.81 -2.27
N PRO A 72 -23.82 2.19 -1.46
CA PRO A 72 -22.41 2.08 -1.82
C PRO A 72 -22.20 1.23 -3.07
N THR A 73 -21.07 1.44 -3.75
CA THR A 73 -20.70 0.74 -4.97
C THR A 73 -19.26 0.24 -4.92
N LEU A 74 -18.91 -0.68 -5.82
CA LEU A 74 -17.54 -1.16 -6.03
C LEU A 74 -17.28 -1.23 -7.54
N HIS A 75 -17.45 -0.08 -8.21
CA HIS A 75 -17.30 -0.01 -9.66
C HIS A 75 -15.84 -0.17 -10.07
N LYS A 76 -15.64 -0.89 -11.18
CA LYS A 76 -14.37 -1.02 -11.89
C LYS A 76 -13.16 -1.25 -10.94
N PRO A 77 -13.18 -2.31 -10.15
CA PRO A 77 -12.13 -2.58 -9.18
C PRO A 77 -10.79 -2.71 -9.90
N GLN A 78 -9.75 -2.08 -9.35
CA GLN A 78 -8.42 -2.08 -9.94
C GLN A 78 -7.40 -2.65 -8.98
N HIS A 79 -6.42 -3.38 -9.52
CA HIS A 79 -5.29 -3.92 -8.80
C HIS A 79 -3.99 -3.32 -9.35
N ILE A 80 -3.23 -2.67 -8.49
CA ILE A 80 -1.94 -2.08 -8.81
C ILE A 80 -0.85 -2.96 -8.22
N LEU A 81 -0.10 -3.66 -9.09
CA LEU A 81 1.04 -4.48 -8.71
C LEU A 81 2.32 -3.70 -8.97
N LEU A 82 3.04 -3.36 -7.91
CA LEU A 82 4.26 -2.56 -7.95
C LEU A 82 5.49 -3.45 -7.82
N GLY A 83 6.46 -3.34 -8.72
CA GLY A 83 7.68 -4.14 -8.68
C GLY A 83 8.95 -3.33 -8.52
N ALA A 84 9.87 -3.74 -7.62
CA ALA A 84 11.21 -3.19 -7.50
C ALA A 84 12.18 -4.15 -6.81
N ASP A 85 13.48 -4.00 -7.06
CA ASP A 85 14.54 -4.71 -6.36
C ASP A 85 15.11 -3.91 -5.18
N HIS A 86 15.53 -4.63 -4.15
CA HIS A 86 16.09 -4.09 -2.93
C HIS A 86 17.60 -4.37 -2.83
N GLY A 87 18.40 -3.33 -2.53
CA GLY A 87 19.84 -3.48 -2.37
C GLY A 87 20.27 -4.40 -1.24
N ILE A 88 19.47 -4.46 -0.18
CA ILE A 88 19.72 -5.30 1.01
C ILE A 88 19.70 -6.81 0.69
N GLU A 89 19.11 -7.23 -0.42
CA GLU A 89 19.13 -8.62 -0.86
C GLU A 89 20.58 -9.15 -0.98
N ARG A 90 21.53 -8.30 -1.37
CA ARG A 90 22.96 -8.63 -1.49
C ARG A 90 23.59 -9.15 -0.20
N GLU A 91 22.99 -8.83 0.93
CA GLU A 91 23.42 -9.28 2.26
C GLU A 91 22.90 -10.68 2.63
N GLY A 92 22.31 -11.42 1.68
CA GLY A 92 21.85 -12.79 1.90
C GLY A 92 20.66 -12.92 2.85
N VAL A 93 19.79 -11.92 2.87
CA VAL A 93 18.59 -11.87 3.74
C VAL A 93 17.36 -12.54 3.13
N SER A 94 17.51 -13.19 1.98
CA SER A 94 16.47 -13.94 1.26
C SER A 94 17.04 -15.24 0.70
N VAL A 95 16.22 -16.30 0.64
CA VAL A 95 16.55 -17.54 -0.08
C VAL A 95 16.33 -17.40 -1.58
N SER A 96 15.42 -16.53 -2.00
CA SER A 96 15.16 -16.28 -3.41
C SER A 96 16.21 -15.31 -3.96
N PRO A 97 16.84 -15.63 -5.09
CA PRO A 97 17.75 -14.72 -5.74
C PRO A 97 17.01 -13.54 -6.39
N ARG A 98 17.70 -12.45 -6.64
CA ARG A 98 17.18 -11.19 -7.20
C ARG A 98 16.42 -11.39 -8.50
N GLU A 99 16.89 -12.30 -9.35
CA GLU A 99 16.30 -12.57 -10.66
C GLU A 99 14.82 -12.96 -10.60
N VAL A 100 14.37 -13.50 -9.47
CA VAL A 100 12.97 -13.86 -9.25
C VAL A 100 12.06 -12.64 -9.39
N THR A 101 12.51 -11.45 -9.02
CA THR A 101 11.72 -10.23 -9.18
C THR A 101 11.31 -10.02 -10.65
N TRP A 102 12.29 -9.90 -11.56
CA TRP A 102 11.96 -9.66 -12.97
C TRP A 102 11.26 -10.84 -13.63
N GLN A 103 11.61 -12.07 -13.24
CA GLN A 103 10.95 -13.27 -13.77
C GLN A 103 9.46 -13.30 -13.42
N GLN A 104 9.10 -12.92 -12.20
CA GLN A 104 7.70 -12.82 -11.79
C GLN A 104 6.99 -11.65 -12.48
N MET A 105 7.63 -10.48 -12.63
CA MET A 105 7.05 -9.38 -13.38
C MET A 105 6.70 -9.80 -14.82
N VAL A 106 7.56 -10.55 -15.48
CA VAL A 106 7.29 -11.12 -16.82
C VAL A 106 6.19 -12.20 -16.76
N ASN A 107 6.18 -13.06 -15.72
CA ASN A 107 5.14 -14.07 -15.54
C ASN A 107 3.75 -13.44 -15.40
N PHE A 108 3.64 -12.32 -14.69
CA PHE A 108 2.38 -11.57 -14.55
C PHE A 108 1.83 -11.09 -15.90
N THR A 109 2.69 -10.70 -16.85
CA THR A 109 2.23 -10.30 -18.20
C THR A 109 1.63 -11.47 -18.99
N LYS A 110 2.01 -12.70 -18.65
CA LYS A 110 1.51 -13.94 -19.25
C LYS A 110 0.28 -14.50 -18.53
N GLY A 111 -0.18 -13.84 -17.47
CA GLY A 111 -1.34 -14.27 -16.70
C GLY A 111 -1.07 -15.42 -15.73
N GLY A 112 0.21 -15.71 -15.40
CA GLY A 112 0.63 -16.88 -14.65
C GLY A 112 0.77 -16.72 -13.13
N GLY A 113 0.68 -15.50 -12.59
CA GLY A 113 0.78 -15.25 -11.15
C GLY A 113 -0.51 -15.56 -10.37
N GLY A 114 -0.39 -15.67 -9.05
CA GLY A 114 -1.54 -15.77 -8.15
C GLY A 114 -2.48 -14.56 -8.30
N VAL A 115 -1.90 -13.36 -8.38
CA VAL A 115 -2.62 -12.11 -8.64
C VAL A 115 -3.47 -12.17 -9.91
N ASN A 116 -2.95 -12.75 -10.99
CA ASN A 116 -3.68 -12.86 -12.26
C ASN A 116 -4.95 -13.72 -12.13
N MET A 117 -4.83 -14.83 -11.40
CA MET A 117 -5.96 -15.75 -11.17
C MET A 117 -7.06 -15.02 -10.39
N PHE A 118 -6.75 -14.39 -9.28
CA PHE A 118 -7.73 -13.68 -8.46
C PHE A 118 -8.31 -12.45 -9.16
N CYS A 119 -7.50 -11.68 -9.91
CA CYS A 119 -7.99 -10.56 -10.71
C CYS A 119 -9.03 -11.01 -11.73
N ARG A 120 -8.77 -12.10 -12.47
CA ARG A 120 -9.74 -12.69 -13.42
C ARG A 120 -11.00 -13.18 -12.71
N GLN A 121 -10.85 -13.84 -11.55
CA GLN A 121 -11.97 -14.38 -10.78
C GLN A 121 -12.93 -13.28 -10.30
N HIS A 122 -12.38 -12.13 -9.89
CA HIS A 122 -13.15 -11.07 -9.25
C HIS A 122 -13.36 -9.82 -10.13
N GLY A 123 -12.91 -9.87 -11.39
CA GLY A 123 -13.09 -8.78 -12.34
C GLY A 123 -12.23 -7.54 -12.09
N PHE A 124 -11.09 -7.70 -11.41
CA PHE A 124 -10.12 -6.62 -11.24
C PHE A 124 -9.34 -6.38 -12.51
N LYS A 125 -9.18 -5.10 -12.89
CA LYS A 125 -8.21 -4.69 -13.90
C LYS A 125 -6.83 -4.66 -13.25
N LEU A 126 -5.91 -5.48 -13.77
CA LEU A 126 -4.53 -5.55 -13.27
C LEU A 126 -3.63 -4.58 -14.00
N HIS A 127 -2.91 -3.75 -13.24
CA HIS A 127 -1.82 -2.91 -13.72
C HIS A 127 -0.51 -3.43 -13.14
N ILE A 128 0.47 -3.72 -14.00
CA ILE A 128 1.81 -4.16 -13.62
C ILE A 128 2.76 -2.99 -13.81
N VAL A 129 3.38 -2.52 -12.74
CA VAL A 129 4.15 -1.28 -12.73
C VAL A 129 5.59 -1.55 -12.28
N ASP A 130 6.55 -1.24 -13.12
CA ASP A 130 7.97 -1.31 -12.80
C ASP A 130 8.41 0.00 -12.11
N MET A 131 8.66 -0.09 -10.79
CA MET A 131 9.14 1.03 -9.99
C MET A 131 10.67 1.05 -9.85
N GLY A 132 11.33 -0.10 -10.10
CA GLY A 132 12.77 -0.19 -9.91
C GLY A 132 13.34 -1.60 -10.01
N VAL A 133 12.85 -2.40 -10.92
CA VAL A 133 13.38 -3.74 -11.19
C VAL A 133 14.76 -3.64 -11.85
N ASP A 134 15.74 -4.38 -11.34
CA ASP A 134 17.12 -4.39 -11.87
C ASP A 134 17.24 -5.29 -13.11
N HIS A 135 16.35 -5.07 -14.06
CA HIS A 135 16.32 -5.74 -15.36
C HIS A 135 15.71 -4.81 -16.40
N ASP A 136 16.02 -5.05 -17.67
CA ASP A 136 15.36 -4.35 -18.77
C ASP A 136 14.02 -5.04 -19.08
N LEU A 137 12.92 -4.35 -18.79
CA LEU A 137 11.56 -4.81 -19.04
C LEU A 137 10.91 -4.13 -20.26
N GLY A 138 11.66 -3.33 -21.05
CA GLY A 138 11.15 -2.61 -22.22
C GLY A 138 10.55 -3.49 -23.31
N GLY A 139 10.89 -4.80 -23.34
CA GLY A 139 10.29 -5.78 -24.25
C GLY A 139 8.88 -6.26 -23.87
N TYR A 140 8.32 -5.79 -22.75
CA TYR A 140 7.04 -6.24 -22.21
C TYR A 140 6.03 -5.09 -22.09
N PRO A 141 5.28 -4.76 -23.16
CA PRO A 141 4.42 -3.58 -23.21
C PRO A 141 3.26 -3.59 -22.19
N ALA A 142 2.96 -4.73 -21.58
CA ALA A 142 1.97 -4.83 -20.49
C ALA A 142 2.53 -4.34 -19.14
N ILE A 143 3.82 -4.06 -19.03
CA ILE A 143 4.44 -3.47 -17.86
C ILE A 143 4.55 -1.96 -18.07
N THR A 144 3.93 -1.20 -17.18
CA THR A 144 4.06 0.26 -17.17
C THR A 144 5.43 0.64 -16.59
N ASP A 145 6.27 1.28 -17.39
CA ASP A 145 7.58 1.77 -16.94
C ASP A 145 7.42 3.05 -16.11
N ARG A 146 7.70 2.93 -14.83
CA ARG A 146 7.82 4.01 -13.84
C ARG A 146 9.13 3.88 -13.07
N LYS A 147 10.11 3.23 -13.65
CA LYS A 147 11.40 2.92 -13.05
C LYS A 147 12.12 4.18 -12.55
N ILE A 148 12.43 4.21 -11.26
CA ILE A 148 13.17 5.28 -10.61
C ILE A 148 14.67 5.04 -10.74
N ALA A 149 15.09 3.80 -10.45
CA ALA A 149 16.45 3.32 -10.63
C ALA A 149 16.43 1.78 -10.74
N ARG A 150 17.56 1.17 -11.05
CA ARG A 150 17.73 -0.30 -11.07
C ARG A 150 17.99 -0.82 -9.65
N GLY A 151 16.91 -1.01 -8.88
CA GLY A 151 16.95 -1.35 -7.47
C GLY A 151 17.35 -0.20 -6.57
N THR A 152 17.11 -0.34 -5.27
CA THR A 152 17.56 0.61 -4.26
C THR A 152 19.05 0.41 -3.95
N ALA A 153 19.66 1.38 -3.27
CA ALA A 153 20.93 1.15 -2.58
C ALA A 153 20.74 0.16 -1.41
N ASP A 154 21.83 -0.43 -0.96
CA ASP A 154 21.83 -1.30 0.20
C ASP A 154 21.76 -0.47 1.49
N PHE A 155 20.66 -0.58 2.19
CA PHE A 155 20.44 0.21 3.40
C PHE A 155 21.30 -0.23 4.61
N LEU A 156 22.06 -1.32 4.49
CA LEU A 156 23.08 -1.63 5.47
C LEU A 156 24.16 -0.53 5.54
N TYR A 157 24.47 0.08 4.39
CA TYR A 157 25.60 1.05 4.29
C TYR A 157 25.14 2.52 4.25
N GLY A 158 23.87 2.80 4.04
CA GLY A 158 23.31 4.15 3.97
C GLY A 158 21.86 4.14 3.49
N PRO A 159 21.24 5.32 3.28
CA PRO A 159 19.87 5.39 2.80
C PRO A 159 19.63 4.59 1.52
N ALA A 160 18.53 3.83 1.47
CA ALA A 160 18.12 3.05 0.31
C ALA A 160 17.89 3.91 -0.93
N MET A 161 17.51 5.17 -0.75
CA MET A 161 17.23 6.09 -1.85
C MET A 161 17.53 7.54 -1.49
N SER A 162 17.68 8.40 -2.51
CA SER A 162 17.77 9.85 -2.33
C SER A 162 16.39 10.45 -1.99
N LEU A 163 16.35 11.71 -1.53
CA LEU A 163 15.09 12.44 -1.33
C LEU A 163 14.31 12.57 -2.65
N GLU A 164 14.98 12.90 -3.74
CA GLU A 164 14.38 13.02 -5.06
C GLU A 164 13.74 11.70 -5.55
N GLN A 165 14.43 10.57 -5.30
CA GLN A 165 13.89 9.25 -5.63
C GLN A 165 12.67 8.90 -4.80
N MET A 166 12.68 9.22 -3.50
CA MET A 166 11.54 9.03 -2.61
C MET A 166 10.33 9.88 -3.06
N ASP A 167 10.56 11.18 -3.34
CA ASP A 167 9.49 12.08 -3.80
C ASP A 167 8.88 11.59 -5.10
N LYS A 168 9.71 11.15 -6.06
CA LYS A 168 9.24 10.56 -7.32
C LYS A 168 8.43 9.28 -7.11
N ALA A 169 8.81 8.44 -6.14
CA ALA A 169 8.04 7.24 -5.82
C ALA A 169 6.66 7.58 -5.25
N VAL A 170 6.59 8.53 -4.31
CA VAL A 170 5.33 9.01 -3.73
C VAL A 170 4.44 9.65 -4.79
N GLU A 171 5.00 10.53 -5.63
CA GLU A 171 4.28 11.17 -6.75
C GLU A 171 3.72 10.12 -7.73
N THR A 172 4.52 9.10 -8.08
CA THR A 172 4.04 8.02 -8.96
C THR A 172 2.88 7.25 -8.33
N GLY A 173 2.93 6.98 -7.03
CA GLY A 173 1.81 6.35 -6.31
C GLY A 173 0.53 7.20 -6.37
N ASP A 174 0.65 8.51 -6.17
CA ASP A 174 -0.46 9.46 -6.27
C ASP A 174 -1.04 9.55 -7.68
N GLU A 175 -0.18 9.58 -8.72
CA GLU A 175 -0.62 9.55 -10.13
C GLU A 175 -1.41 8.26 -10.45
N LEU A 176 -0.99 7.11 -9.90
CA LEU A 176 -1.71 5.86 -10.05
C LEU A 176 -3.09 5.89 -9.37
N ALA A 177 -3.20 6.54 -8.19
CA ALA A 177 -4.51 6.75 -7.55
C ALA A 177 -5.42 7.65 -8.41
N ALA A 178 -4.87 8.73 -8.98
CA ALA A 178 -5.60 9.61 -9.88
C ALA A 178 -6.09 8.86 -11.12
N MET A 179 -5.23 8.06 -11.74
CA MET A 179 -5.57 7.20 -12.89
C MET A 179 -6.75 6.26 -12.56
N CYS A 180 -6.73 5.61 -11.38
CA CYS A 180 -7.82 4.72 -10.98
C CYS A 180 -9.15 5.48 -10.87
N LEU A 181 -9.14 6.66 -10.25
CA LEU A 181 -10.33 7.50 -10.15
C LEU A 181 -10.83 7.95 -11.53
N ASP A 182 -9.94 8.42 -12.42
CA ASP A 182 -10.27 8.88 -13.77
C ASP A 182 -10.88 7.75 -14.63
N GLU A 183 -10.49 6.51 -14.37
CA GLU A 183 -11.10 5.33 -14.98
C GLU A 183 -12.44 4.94 -14.34
N GLY A 184 -12.85 5.62 -13.28
CA GLY A 184 -14.12 5.44 -12.56
C GLY A 184 -14.11 4.29 -11.56
N SER A 185 -12.96 4.03 -10.93
CA SER A 185 -12.84 3.05 -9.86
C SER A 185 -13.28 3.61 -8.52
N ASP A 186 -13.99 2.82 -7.73
CA ASP A 186 -14.34 3.13 -6.34
C ASP A 186 -13.41 2.42 -5.34
N ILE A 187 -12.70 1.38 -5.80
CA ILE A 187 -11.90 0.50 -4.95
C ILE A 187 -10.61 0.06 -5.64
N ILE A 188 -9.52 0.13 -4.90
CA ILE A 188 -8.21 -0.36 -5.35
C ILE A 188 -7.67 -1.43 -4.40
N CYS A 189 -6.98 -2.41 -4.98
CA CYS A 189 -6.15 -3.37 -4.27
C CYS A 189 -4.69 -3.12 -4.64
N ILE A 190 -3.79 -3.21 -3.66
CA ILE A 190 -2.36 -2.96 -3.89
C ILE A 190 -1.59 -4.25 -3.63
N GLY A 191 -0.77 -4.64 -4.60
CA GLY A 191 0.16 -5.74 -4.51
C GLY A 191 1.59 -5.30 -4.77
N GLU A 192 2.53 -6.17 -4.45
CA GLU A 192 3.95 -5.89 -4.61
C GLU A 192 4.72 -7.11 -5.12
N MET A 193 5.89 -6.85 -5.71
CA MET A 193 6.90 -7.85 -6.05
C MET A 193 8.29 -7.27 -5.87
N GLY A 194 9.07 -7.78 -4.90
CA GLY A 194 10.44 -7.32 -4.66
C GLY A 194 11.21 -8.22 -3.71
N ILE A 195 12.21 -8.94 -4.23
CA ILE A 195 13.05 -9.77 -3.36
C ILE A 195 13.80 -8.89 -2.37
N GLY A 196 13.66 -9.19 -1.07
CA GLY A 196 14.24 -8.40 0.03
C GLY A 196 13.27 -7.45 0.74
N ASN A 197 12.09 -7.18 0.19
CA ASN A 197 11.11 -6.24 0.75
C ASN A 197 10.58 -6.61 2.14
N THR A 198 10.53 -7.90 2.51
CA THR A 198 10.20 -8.31 3.89
C THR A 198 11.21 -7.81 4.92
N SER A 199 12.47 -7.58 4.51
CA SER A 199 13.50 -6.97 5.38
C SER A 199 13.19 -5.50 5.63
N ALA A 200 12.90 -4.73 4.59
CA ALA A 200 12.46 -3.34 4.68
C ALA A 200 11.19 -3.20 5.53
N SER A 201 10.19 -4.06 5.31
CA SER A 201 8.93 -4.08 6.06
C SER A 201 9.13 -4.38 7.54
N SER A 202 10.01 -5.31 7.88
CA SER A 202 10.37 -5.64 9.27
C SER A 202 10.98 -4.45 9.99
N VAL A 203 11.87 -3.71 9.31
CA VAL A 203 12.48 -2.51 9.89
C VAL A 203 11.46 -1.37 10.01
N TRP A 204 10.62 -1.15 9.00
CA TRP A 204 9.54 -0.15 9.11
C TRP A 204 8.59 -0.47 10.27
N MET A 205 8.21 -1.73 10.44
CA MET A 205 7.40 -2.12 11.59
C MET A 205 8.09 -1.82 12.91
N SER A 206 9.39 -2.11 13.02
CA SER A 206 10.18 -1.85 14.23
C SER A 206 10.29 -0.35 14.52
N GLU A 207 10.80 0.43 13.58
CA GLU A 207 11.11 1.85 13.77
C GLU A 207 9.85 2.72 13.85
N LEU A 208 8.88 2.52 12.96
CA LEU A 208 7.64 3.30 12.95
C LEU A 208 6.62 2.81 13.99
N GLY A 209 6.63 1.53 14.32
CA GLY A 209 5.69 0.90 15.24
C GLY A 209 6.19 0.83 16.68
N GLY A 210 7.48 1.07 16.95
CA GLY A 210 8.07 0.94 18.27
C GLY A 210 8.07 -0.49 18.80
N VAL A 211 8.24 -1.48 17.91
CA VAL A 211 8.27 -2.91 18.24
C VAL A 211 9.71 -3.41 18.17
N ALA A 212 10.08 -4.31 19.08
CA ALA A 212 11.42 -4.90 19.04
C ALA A 212 11.67 -5.58 17.68
N LEU A 213 12.84 -5.34 17.09
CA LEU A 213 13.18 -5.84 15.74
C LEU A 213 13.03 -7.36 15.64
N ASP A 214 13.40 -8.10 16.67
CA ASP A 214 13.30 -9.57 16.71
C ASP A 214 11.86 -10.08 16.59
N GLU A 215 10.88 -9.29 17.04
CA GLU A 215 9.46 -9.60 16.90
C GLU A 215 8.94 -9.31 15.47
N CYS A 216 9.64 -8.46 14.72
CA CYS A 216 9.25 -8.03 13.37
C CYS A 216 9.83 -8.92 12.27
N VAL A 217 10.99 -9.54 12.52
CA VAL A 217 11.75 -10.26 11.48
C VAL A 217 11.22 -11.69 11.32
N GLY A 218 10.67 -11.99 10.15
CA GLY A 218 10.20 -13.31 9.72
C GLY A 218 11.09 -13.97 8.68
N ALA A 219 10.74 -15.22 8.36
CA ALA A 219 11.46 -16.04 7.40
C ALA A 219 11.35 -15.56 5.94
N GLY A 220 10.43 -14.64 5.64
CA GLY A 220 10.17 -14.19 4.28
C GLY A 220 9.79 -15.35 3.36
N ALA A 221 10.50 -15.49 2.23
CA ALA A 221 10.28 -16.55 1.25
C ALA A 221 10.60 -17.98 1.77
N GLY A 222 11.05 -18.14 3.03
CA GLY A 222 11.27 -19.46 3.64
C GLY A 222 12.71 -19.69 4.11
N LEU A 223 13.37 -18.67 4.67
CA LEU A 223 14.67 -18.86 5.34
C LEU A 223 14.58 -19.91 6.43
N ASP A 224 15.61 -20.75 6.51
CA ASP A 224 15.82 -21.66 7.64
C ASP A 224 16.29 -20.93 8.91
N SER A 225 16.47 -21.63 10.01
CA SER A 225 16.87 -21.02 11.27
C SER A 225 18.22 -20.29 11.21
N PRO A 226 19.30 -20.80 10.58
CA PRO A 226 20.53 -20.07 10.36
C PRO A 226 20.35 -18.81 9.50
N GLY A 227 19.63 -18.89 8.40
CA GLY A 227 19.33 -17.75 7.52
C GLY A 227 18.51 -16.68 8.23
N LEU A 228 17.54 -17.06 9.05
CA LEU A 228 16.76 -16.12 9.85
C LEU A 228 17.63 -15.41 10.91
N ALA A 229 18.54 -16.15 11.57
CA ALA A 229 19.49 -15.54 12.52
C ALA A 229 20.44 -14.56 11.82
N HIS A 230 20.92 -14.91 10.61
CA HIS A 230 21.72 -14.02 9.79
C HIS A 230 20.94 -12.75 9.41
N LYS A 231 19.72 -12.88 8.90
CA LYS A 231 18.84 -11.75 8.57
C LYS A 231 18.65 -10.81 9.76
N ARG A 232 18.35 -11.35 10.95
CA ARG A 232 18.23 -10.55 12.19
C ARG A 232 19.50 -9.76 12.49
N LYS A 233 20.69 -10.38 12.37
CA LYS A 233 21.98 -9.72 12.58
C LYS A 233 22.20 -8.57 11.60
N VAL A 234 21.96 -8.79 10.30
CA VAL A 234 22.09 -7.76 9.26
C VAL A 234 21.18 -6.58 9.55
N LEU A 235 19.90 -6.85 9.85
CA LEU A 235 18.92 -5.79 10.11
C LEU A 235 19.21 -5.04 11.41
N ALA A 236 19.70 -5.72 12.47
CA ALA A 236 20.13 -5.07 13.71
C ALA A 236 21.35 -4.15 13.48
N GLU A 237 22.28 -4.55 12.62
CA GLU A 237 23.41 -3.69 12.23
C GLU A 237 22.93 -2.47 11.42
N ALA A 238 22.02 -2.66 10.48
CA ALA A 238 21.45 -1.58 9.65
C ALA A 238 20.71 -0.55 10.52
N THR A 239 19.86 -0.98 11.45
CA THR A 239 19.15 -0.08 12.38
C THR A 239 20.12 0.65 13.30
N GLY A 240 21.17 -0.03 13.80
CA GLY A 240 22.22 0.61 14.58
C GLY A 240 22.99 1.69 13.80
N ARG A 241 23.19 1.52 12.48
CA ARG A 241 23.80 2.52 11.59
C ARG A 241 22.84 3.69 11.33
N TYR A 242 21.56 3.40 11.12
CA TYR A 242 20.51 4.41 10.95
C TYR A 242 20.43 5.37 12.14
N HIS A 243 20.41 4.85 13.37
CA HIS A 243 20.38 5.67 14.58
C HIS A 243 21.64 6.55 14.74
N ARG A 244 22.80 6.10 14.26
CA ARG A 244 24.03 6.92 14.22
C ARG A 244 24.03 7.94 13.08
N TRP A 245 23.41 7.60 11.94
CA TRP A 245 23.32 8.48 10.78
C TRP A 245 22.49 9.73 11.08
N LYS A 246 21.35 9.56 11.76
CA LYS A 246 20.47 10.67 12.16
C LYS A 246 19.73 10.32 13.46
N PRO A 247 20.25 10.76 14.63
CA PRO A 247 19.65 10.41 15.93
C PRO A 247 18.22 10.93 16.13
N ASP A 248 17.83 12.00 15.46
CA ASP A 248 16.50 12.65 15.46
C ASP A 248 15.69 12.36 14.20
N ALA A 249 15.96 11.23 13.55
CA ALA A 249 15.28 10.83 12.31
C ALA A 249 13.76 10.70 12.52
N GLY A 250 13.00 11.31 11.61
CA GLY A 250 11.54 11.24 11.58
C GLY A 250 11.00 10.12 10.68
N VAL A 251 9.68 10.10 10.54
CA VAL A 251 8.97 9.10 9.72
C VAL A 251 9.50 9.09 8.28
N THR A 252 9.65 10.25 7.65
CA THR A 252 10.15 10.39 6.27
C THR A 252 11.58 9.87 6.13
N ASP A 253 12.43 10.10 7.14
CA ASP A 253 13.81 9.60 7.13
C ASP A 253 13.83 8.06 7.19
N CYS A 254 12.98 7.45 8.01
CA CYS A 254 12.84 6.00 8.11
C CYS A 254 12.35 5.40 6.77
N ILE A 255 11.32 6.00 6.17
CA ILE A 255 10.80 5.58 4.86
C ILE A 255 11.91 5.61 3.81
N ARG A 256 12.66 6.70 3.72
CA ARG A 256 13.76 6.86 2.77
C ARG A 256 14.93 5.93 3.02
N TYR A 257 15.28 5.72 4.28
CA TYR A 257 16.47 4.94 4.63
C TYR A 257 16.33 3.46 4.33
N PHE A 258 15.14 2.89 4.58
CA PHE A 258 14.92 1.44 4.52
C PHE A 258 13.98 0.98 3.40
N GLY A 259 13.20 1.89 2.80
CA GLY A 259 12.12 1.53 1.87
C GLY A 259 12.60 1.01 0.53
N GLY A 260 11.72 0.25 -0.14
CA GLY A 260 11.80 -0.04 -1.56
C GLY A 260 11.05 0.98 -2.39
N PHE A 261 11.36 1.12 -3.67
CA PHE A 261 10.64 2.06 -4.54
C PHE A 261 9.16 1.68 -4.68
N GLU A 262 8.83 0.39 -4.77
CA GLU A 262 7.48 -0.13 -4.80
C GLU A 262 6.73 0.12 -3.48
N MET A 263 7.42 -0.03 -2.34
CA MET A 263 6.83 0.23 -1.02
C MET A 263 6.50 1.70 -0.82
N VAL A 264 7.42 2.59 -1.21
CA VAL A 264 7.23 4.05 -1.12
C VAL A 264 6.14 4.51 -2.08
N ALA A 265 6.08 3.94 -3.29
CA ALA A 265 4.98 4.18 -4.23
C ALA A 265 3.65 3.68 -3.68
N ALA A 266 3.62 2.53 -2.99
CA ALA A 266 2.41 2.04 -2.31
C ALA A 266 1.93 3.00 -1.22
N VAL A 267 2.85 3.63 -0.46
CA VAL A 267 2.50 4.69 0.51
C VAL A 267 1.85 5.87 -0.22
N GLY A 268 2.45 6.37 -1.31
CA GLY A 268 1.89 7.44 -2.13
C GLY A 268 0.52 7.09 -2.71
N LEU A 269 0.35 5.84 -3.19
CA LEU A 269 -0.91 5.32 -3.72
C LEU A 269 -2.00 5.26 -2.63
N MET A 270 -1.69 4.77 -1.43
CA MET A 270 -2.62 4.73 -0.30
C MET A 270 -3.07 6.13 0.12
N LEU A 271 -2.14 7.08 0.20
CA LEU A 271 -2.45 8.47 0.54
C LEU A 271 -3.26 9.15 -0.56
N GLY A 272 -2.85 9.00 -1.83
CA GLY A 272 -3.56 9.57 -2.97
C GLY A 272 -4.97 8.99 -3.16
N ALA A 273 -5.15 7.70 -2.89
CA ALA A 273 -6.46 7.05 -2.90
C ALA A 273 -7.38 7.58 -1.78
N ALA A 274 -6.86 7.71 -0.56
CA ALA A 274 -7.61 8.24 0.57
C ALA A 274 -8.02 9.71 0.33
N GLU A 275 -7.14 10.54 -0.21
CA GLU A 275 -7.44 11.93 -0.58
C GLU A 275 -8.58 12.03 -1.62
N ARG A 276 -8.69 11.02 -2.49
CA ARG A 276 -9.73 10.89 -3.52
C ARG A 276 -10.94 10.07 -3.07
N ARG A 277 -10.96 9.65 -1.81
CA ARG A 277 -12.05 8.86 -1.21
C ARG A 277 -12.26 7.49 -1.87
N LEU A 278 -11.22 6.88 -2.39
CA LEU A 278 -11.24 5.49 -2.87
C LEU A 278 -11.08 4.52 -1.70
N VAL A 279 -11.77 3.39 -1.77
CA VAL A 279 -11.56 2.28 -0.82
C VAL A 279 -10.25 1.59 -1.14
N VAL A 280 -9.37 1.41 -0.14
CA VAL A 280 -8.07 0.75 -0.29
C VAL A 280 -8.10 -0.62 0.37
N MET A 281 -7.90 -1.66 -0.42
CA MET A 281 -7.70 -3.02 0.07
C MET A 281 -6.22 -3.24 0.37
N VAL A 282 -5.90 -3.49 1.64
CA VAL A 282 -4.54 -3.75 2.13
C VAL A 282 -4.32 -5.25 2.23
N ASP A 283 -3.27 -5.73 1.60
CA ASP A 283 -2.89 -7.14 1.57
C ASP A 283 -2.20 -7.61 2.87
N GLY A 284 -1.11 -8.34 2.75
CA GLY A 284 -0.39 -8.97 3.83
C GLY A 284 0.59 -8.05 4.57
N PHE A 285 1.68 -8.66 5.06
CA PHE A 285 2.65 -8.02 5.94
C PHE A 285 3.31 -6.78 5.31
N ILE A 286 3.75 -6.88 4.05
CA ILE A 286 4.46 -5.79 3.37
C ILE A 286 3.53 -4.59 3.17
N MET A 287 2.31 -4.82 2.64
CA MET A 287 1.35 -3.74 2.43
C MET A 287 0.82 -3.18 3.76
N SER A 288 0.75 -3.98 4.83
CA SER A 288 0.44 -3.48 6.17
C SER A 288 1.56 -2.60 6.73
N ALA A 289 2.84 -2.88 6.42
CA ALA A 289 3.95 -1.98 6.76
C ALA A 289 3.88 -0.66 5.98
N CYS A 290 3.48 -0.71 4.70
CA CYS A 290 3.20 0.50 3.90
C CYS A 290 2.02 1.30 4.48
N ALA A 291 0.94 0.61 4.93
CA ALA A 291 -0.19 1.25 5.60
C ALA A 291 0.23 1.90 6.93
N LEU A 292 1.14 1.28 7.70
CA LEU A 292 1.71 1.89 8.90
C LEU A 292 2.46 3.17 8.55
N ALA A 293 3.32 3.14 7.53
CA ALA A 293 4.05 4.32 7.07
C ALA A 293 3.09 5.44 6.61
N ALA A 294 2.08 5.10 5.81
CA ALA A 294 1.06 6.05 5.35
C ALA A 294 0.30 6.69 6.52
N THR A 295 -0.13 5.89 7.50
CA THR A 295 -0.87 6.39 8.69
C THR A 295 0.01 7.17 9.68
N LYS A 296 1.32 6.92 9.69
CA LYS A 296 2.26 7.76 10.46
C LYS A 296 2.49 9.11 9.80
N LEU A 297 2.39 9.21 8.48
CA LEU A 297 2.44 10.48 7.74
C LEU A 297 1.12 11.24 7.85
N VAL A 298 -0.01 10.56 7.60
CA VAL A 298 -1.36 11.13 7.60
C VAL A 298 -2.31 10.12 8.27
N PRO A 299 -2.61 10.29 9.57
CA PRO A 299 -3.44 9.33 10.32
C PRO A 299 -4.84 9.09 9.73
N GLU A 300 -5.41 10.09 9.07
CA GLU A 300 -6.74 10.05 8.46
C GLU A 300 -6.85 9.03 7.33
N ALA A 301 -5.74 8.68 6.67
CA ALA A 301 -5.71 7.68 5.61
C ALA A 301 -6.18 6.29 6.07
N ARG A 302 -6.06 6.00 7.40
CA ARG A 302 -6.50 4.73 7.98
C ARG A 302 -7.99 4.46 7.77
N ASP A 303 -8.81 5.47 7.73
CA ASP A 303 -10.27 5.35 7.63
C ASP A 303 -10.72 4.82 6.26
N TYR A 304 -9.84 4.87 5.25
CA TYR A 304 -10.07 4.40 3.88
C TYR A 304 -9.58 2.96 3.63
N MET A 305 -8.93 2.31 4.62
CA MET A 305 -8.26 1.04 4.46
C MET A 305 -9.08 -0.13 5.01
N ILE A 306 -9.26 -1.18 4.20
CA ILE A 306 -9.83 -2.47 4.59
C ILE A 306 -8.72 -3.52 4.48
N PHE A 307 -8.44 -4.23 5.57
CA PHE A 307 -7.37 -5.23 5.63
C PHE A 307 -7.91 -6.60 5.23
N GLY A 308 -7.42 -7.13 4.12
CA GLY A 308 -7.94 -8.35 3.49
C GLY A 308 -7.68 -9.61 4.31
N HIS A 309 -6.46 -9.77 4.80
CA HIS A 309 -6.13 -10.98 5.55
C HIS A 309 -5.03 -10.77 6.59
N GLN A 310 -4.95 -11.68 7.56
CA GLN A 310 -3.77 -11.89 8.36
C GLN A 310 -2.91 -12.96 7.67
N GLY A 311 -1.76 -12.57 7.14
CA GLY A 311 -0.78 -13.50 6.59
C GLY A 311 0.00 -14.24 7.68
N ASP A 312 0.72 -15.29 7.28
CA ASP A 312 1.51 -16.16 8.16
C ASP A 312 2.95 -15.62 8.40
N GLU A 313 3.21 -14.36 8.06
CA GLU A 313 4.49 -13.72 8.37
C GLU A 313 4.59 -13.35 9.85
N ASN A 314 5.79 -13.58 10.42
CA ASN A 314 6.07 -13.15 11.79
C ASN A 314 5.86 -11.64 11.94
N GLY A 315 5.28 -11.22 13.03
CA GLY A 315 4.98 -9.81 13.28
C GLY A 315 3.69 -9.30 12.64
N HIS A 316 3.12 -9.93 11.60
CA HIS A 316 1.94 -9.39 10.90
C HIS A 316 0.74 -9.18 11.85
N ARG A 317 0.47 -10.14 12.74
CA ARG A 317 -0.57 -9.99 13.77
C ARG A 317 -0.35 -8.75 14.64
N ARG A 318 0.92 -8.52 15.05
CA ARG A 318 1.26 -7.35 15.87
C ARG A 318 1.13 -6.05 15.09
N LEU A 319 1.51 -6.06 13.81
CA LEU A 319 1.37 -4.92 12.91
C LEU A 319 -0.10 -4.53 12.71
N LEU A 320 -1.00 -5.51 12.53
CA LEU A 320 -2.43 -5.28 12.45
C LEU A 320 -2.99 -4.66 13.75
N GLN A 321 -2.49 -5.09 14.92
CA GLN A 321 -2.88 -4.48 16.22
C GLN A 321 -2.44 -3.00 16.29
N LEU A 322 -1.22 -2.66 15.85
CA LEU A 322 -0.73 -1.28 15.79
C LEU A 322 -1.61 -0.38 14.89
N LEU A 323 -2.15 -0.97 13.83
CA LEU A 323 -3.04 -0.31 12.89
C LEU A 323 -4.50 -0.31 13.33
N HIS A 324 -4.84 -0.91 14.48
CA HIS A 324 -6.23 -1.15 14.91
C HIS A 324 -7.04 -1.79 13.78
N ALA A 325 -6.42 -2.78 13.10
CA ALA A 325 -6.98 -3.45 11.95
C ALA A 325 -7.53 -4.83 12.31
N GLU A 326 -8.72 -5.12 11.82
CA GLU A 326 -9.35 -6.44 11.89
C GLU A 326 -9.33 -7.04 10.48
N PRO A 327 -8.47 -8.03 10.21
CA PRO A 327 -8.40 -8.67 8.90
C PRO A 327 -9.64 -9.51 8.63
N LEU A 328 -10.03 -9.62 7.35
CA LEU A 328 -11.22 -10.37 6.94
C LEU A 328 -10.98 -11.87 6.89
N LEU A 329 -9.76 -12.31 6.54
CA LEU A 329 -9.39 -13.71 6.38
C LEU A 329 -8.16 -14.06 7.22
N GLN A 330 -8.08 -15.33 7.60
CA GLN A 330 -6.90 -15.95 8.19
C GLN A 330 -6.72 -17.35 7.61
N LEU A 331 -6.03 -17.45 6.47
CA LEU A 331 -5.88 -18.68 5.68
C LEU A 331 -4.43 -19.20 5.68
N GLY A 332 -3.52 -18.63 6.49
CA GLY A 332 -2.11 -19.01 6.49
C GLY A 332 -1.37 -18.61 5.20
N MET A 333 -1.89 -17.64 4.44
CA MET A 333 -1.27 -17.17 3.19
C MET A 333 -0.02 -16.34 3.49
N ARG A 334 1.01 -16.46 2.62
CA ARG A 334 2.26 -15.68 2.68
C ARG A 334 2.89 -15.48 1.30
N LEU A 335 2.06 -15.33 0.26
CA LEU A 335 2.53 -15.19 -1.12
C LEU A 335 2.90 -13.74 -1.46
N GLY A 336 2.11 -12.74 -1.02
CA GLY A 336 2.20 -11.37 -1.52
C GLY A 336 1.36 -11.16 -2.78
N GLU A 337 1.80 -10.30 -3.69
CA GLU A 337 1.14 -9.94 -4.96
C GLU A 337 -0.25 -9.29 -4.77
N GLY A 338 -0.69 -8.97 -3.55
CA GLY A 338 -2.05 -8.54 -3.25
C GLY A 338 -3.07 -9.67 -3.15
N THR A 339 -2.61 -10.93 -3.16
CA THR A 339 -3.47 -12.11 -3.29
C THR A 339 -4.40 -12.33 -2.12
N GLY A 340 -3.98 -12.04 -0.89
CA GLY A 340 -4.82 -12.19 0.29
C GLY A 340 -5.96 -11.16 0.33
N ALA A 341 -5.68 -9.92 -0.09
CA ALA A 341 -6.69 -8.88 -0.21
C ALA A 341 -7.69 -9.22 -1.33
N LEU A 342 -7.22 -9.65 -2.50
CA LEU A 342 -8.09 -10.09 -3.60
C LEU A 342 -8.97 -11.27 -3.18
N CYS A 343 -8.42 -12.24 -2.43
CA CYS A 343 -9.18 -13.38 -1.89
C CYS A 343 -10.31 -12.94 -0.96
N ALA A 344 -10.14 -11.81 -0.24
CA ALA A 344 -11.13 -11.24 0.67
C ALA A 344 -12.23 -10.41 -0.05
N PHE A 345 -12.04 -10.05 -1.32
CA PHE A 345 -12.96 -9.17 -2.06
C PHE A 345 -14.43 -9.62 -2.04
N PRO A 346 -14.78 -10.92 -2.18
CA PRO A 346 -16.17 -11.36 -2.12
C PRO A 346 -16.89 -11.00 -0.80
N ILE A 347 -16.15 -10.87 0.31
CA ILE A 347 -16.72 -10.45 1.59
C ILE A 347 -17.07 -8.95 1.55
N ILE A 348 -16.21 -8.14 0.93
CA ILE A 348 -16.44 -6.70 0.74
C ILE A 348 -17.61 -6.47 -0.22
N ASP A 349 -17.66 -7.21 -1.33
CA ASP A 349 -18.78 -7.18 -2.28
C ASP A 349 -20.11 -7.58 -1.61
N SER A 350 -20.07 -8.62 -0.76
CA SER A 350 -21.26 -9.03 0.01
C SER A 350 -21.76 -7.94 0.95
N ALA A 351 -20.86 -7.15 1.58
CA ALA A 351 -21.26 -6.05 2.43
C ALA A 351 -21.96 -4.92 1.65
N VAL A 352 -21.51 -4.64 0.42
CA VAL A 352 -22.14 -3.67 -0.48
C VAL A 352 -23.48 -4.19 -1.00
N ARG A 353 -23.54 -5.46 -1.41
CA ARG A 353 -24.80 -6.10 -1.85
C ARG A 353 -25.85 -6.16 -0.74
N MET A 354 -25.43 -6.40 0.50
CA MET A 354 -26.31 -6.34 1.65
C MET A 354 -27.08 -5.02 1.71
N MET A 355 -26.38 -3.89 1.47
CA MET A 355 -26.98 -2.55 1.50
C MET A 355 -27.96 -2.30 0.35
N ASN A 356 -27.74 -2.92 -0.81
CA ASN A 356 -28.45 -2.60 -2.06
C ASN A 356 -29.51 -3.64 -2.46
N GLU A 357 -29.33 -4.90 -2.03
CA GLU A 357 -30.15 -6.01 -2.51
C GLU A 357 -31.06 -6.62 -1.43
N MET A 358 -30.72 -6.45 -0.14
CA MET A 358 -31.60 -6.93 0.93
C MET A 358 -32.80 -6.01 1.11
N ASN A 359 -33.97 -6.63 1.28
CA ASN A 359 -35.18 -5.92 1.62
C ASN A 359 -35.17 -5.50 3.10
N ASP A 360 -35.93 -4.50 3.47
CA ASP A 360 -36.20 -4.12 4.86
C ASP A 360 -37.50 -4.78 5.40
N PHE A 361 -37.75 -4.65 6.72
CA PHE A 361 -38.92 -5.22 7.34
C PHE A 361 -40.25 -4.66 6.79
N GLU A 362 -40.29 -3.37 6.48
CA GLU A 362 -41.50 -2.69 6.01
C GLU A 362 -41.87 -3.17 4.59
N HIS A 363 -40.91 -3.12 3.67
CA HIS A 363 -41.18 -3.57 2.28
C HIS A 363 -41.36 -5.09 2.18
N ALA A 364 -40.80 -5.86 3.09
CA ALA A 364 -41.02 -7.31 3.13
C ALA A 364 -42.31 -7.73 3.81
N ASN A 365 -43.07 -6.81 4.42
CA ASN A 365 -44.28 -7.12 5.21
C ASN A 365 -44.00 -8.12 6.35
N ILE A 366 -42.81 -8.05 6.97
CA ILE A 366 -42.41 -8.92 8.06
C ILE A 366 -42.48 -8.13 9.36
N THR A 367 -43.07 -8.72 10.39
CA THR A 367 -43.16 -8.08 11.72
C THR A 367 -41.78 -7.90 12.31
N LYS A 368 -41.40 -6.66 12.57
CA LYS A 368 -40.17 -6.35 13.32
C LYS A 368 -40.38 -6.68 14.79
N TYR A 369 -39.46 -7.44 15.39
CA TYR A 369 -39.61 -8.00 16.75
C TYR A 369 -38.53 -7.51 17.74
N PHE A 370 -37.77 -6.46 17.40
CA PHE A 370 -36.73 -5.85 18.23
C PHE A 370 -36.73 -4.32 18.10
#